data_9719a09dce4fcc0082ee79799e0d9bd0
#
_entry.id   9719a09dce4fcc0082ee79799e0d9bd0
#
_cell.length_a   1.000
_cell.length_b   1.000
_cell.length_c   1.000
_cell.angle_alpha   90.00
_cell.angle_beta   90.00
_cell.angle_gamma   90.00
#
_symmetry.space_group_name_H-M   'P 1'
#
loop_
_entity.id
_entity.type
_entity.pdbx_description
1 polymer ?
#
loop_
_entity_poly.entity_id
_entity_poly.type
_entity_poly.pdbx_seq_one_letter_code
_entity_poly.pdbx_strand_id
1 'polypeptide(L)'
;VLPQENAEQAAVMRGIAVYGARSLGEVAAHLNGIEPLTQTECKLTHRPSEQSKIPDLADVKGQHTARLALEIAAAGGHSMLMMGPPGTGKSMLSQRLPGILPPLTEDELVEVWALRSLLPNHQQQLDSNRPFRSPHHSASSAAMVGGGSDPRPGEISLAHHGVLFLDELPEFDRKVLEVLREPLENGEIHISRAARQAVYPAKFQLVAAMNPCPCGYLGHPSKPCRCTPESVARYRNKISGPLLDRIDLTIEVPSLSAAELMQQEAGESSATVLERVTAARKIQYGRQGKVNAELSVGELDGKARIQKEAQEALGTMLEKLSLSARSFHRIMRVARTLADLAGDEEVSKTHVMKAIGFRRAL
;
A
#
# COMPACT_ATOMS: atom_id res chain seq x y z
N VAL A 1 2.43 34.61 -9.02
CA VAL A 1 3.56 34.57 -9.96
C VAL A 1 4.71 33.85 -9.31
N LEU A 2 5.41 32.98 -10.06
CA LEU A 2 6.51 32.15 -9.57
C LEU A 2 7.50 31.85 -10.73
N PRO A 3 8.70 31.31 -10.43
CA PRO A 3 9.66 30.96 -11.48
C PRO A 3 9.06 30.04 -12.56
N GLN A 4 9.36 30.31 -13.81
CA GLN A 4 8.83 29.57 -14.97
C GLN A 4 9.02 28.05 -14.84
N GLU A 5 10.15 27.62 -14.26
CA GLU A 5 10.48 26.20 -14.06
C GLU A 5 9.53 25.47 -13.09
N ASN A 6 8.88 26.21 -12.19
CA ASN A 6 7.95 25.68 -11.21
C ASN A 6 6.46 25.87 -11.61
N ALA A 7 6.20 26.61 -12.70
CA ALA A 7 4.85 27.03 -13.06
C ALA A 7 3.94 25.85 -13.42
N GLU A 8 4.44 24.87 -14.17
CA GLU A 8 3.67 23.68 -14.54
C GLU A 8 3.31 22.81 -13.31
N GLN A 9 4.23 22.72 -12.34
CA GLN A 9 3.97 21.99 -11.09
C GLN A 9 2.91 22.69 -10.23
N ALA A 10 3.01 24.01 -10.12
CA ALA A 10 2.05 24.78 -9.32
C ALA A 10 0.67 24.86 -10.00
N ALA A 11 0.60 24.81 -11.33
CA ALA A 11 -0.65 24.85 -12.09
C ALA A 11 -1.57 23.62 -11.88
N VAL A 12 -1.09 22.59 -11.21
CA VAL A 12 -1.89 21.43 -10.78
C VAL A 12 -2.92 21.82 -9.71
N MET A 13 -2.60 22.84 -8.91
CA MET A 13 -3.50 23.34 -7.87
C MET A 13 -4.70 24.01 -8.50
N ARG A 14 -5.89 23.43 -8.39
CA ARG A 14 -7.14 24.05 -8.84
C ARG A 14 -7.49 25.28 -8.01
N GLY A 15 -8.11 26.26 -8.65
CA GLY A 15 -8.56 27.49 -8.00
C GLY A 15 -7.50 28.56 -7.81
N ILE A 16 -6.27 28.33 -8.26
CA ILE A 16 -5.18 29.31 -8.26
C ILE A 16 -4.75 29.59 -9.68
N ALA A 17 -4.77 30.87 -10.10
CA ALA A 17 -4.18 31.28 -11.37
C ALA A 17 -2.65 31.36 -11.24
N VAL A 18 -1.94 30.54 -11.99
CA VAL A 18 -0.48 30.41 -11.94
C VAL A 18 0.12 31.12 -13.15
N TYR A 19 1.13 31.96 -12.91
CA TYR A 19 1.87 32.69 -13.93
C TYR A 19 3.37 32.44 -13.74
N GLY A 20 4.01 31.83 -14.74
CA GLY A 20 5.44 31.59 -14.75
C GLY A 20 6.18 32.83 -15.26
N ALA A 21 7.24 33.27 -14.56
CA ALA A 21 8.10 34.37 -14.96
C ALA A 21 9.56 33.92 -14.97
N ARG A 22 10.35 34.44 -15.93
CA ARG A 22 11.78 34.17 -16.07
C ARG A 22 12.66 35.21 -15.38
N SER A 23 12.09 36.39 -15.09
CA SER A 23 12.80 37.48 -14.45
C SER A 23 11.91 38.38 -13.61
N LEU A 24 12.49 39.10 -12.65
CA LEU A 24 11.78 40.14 -11.89
C LEU A 24 11.20 41.25 -12.77
N GLY A 25 11.86 41.54 -13.92
CA GLY A 25 11.36 42.51 -14.90
C GLY A 25 10.01 42.09 -15.47
N GLU A 26 9.84 40.83 -15.86
CA GLU A 26 8.56 40.27 -16.33
C GLU A 26 7.48 40.34 -15.26
N VAL A 27 7.83 40.05 -13.98
CA VAL A 27 6.90 40.17 -12.86
C VAL A 27 6.44 41.62 -12.70
N ALA A 28 7.36 42.59 -12.74
CA ALA A 28 7.02 43.99 -12.61
C ALA A 28 6.17 44.50 -13.79
N ALA A 29 6.48 44.09 -15.03
CA ALA A 29 5.70 44.42 -16.21
C ALA A 29 4.28 43.87 -16.13
N HIS A 30 4.11 42.62 -15.67
CA HIS A 30 2.81 42.00 -15.46
C HIS A 30 1.96 42.72 -14.41
N LEU A 31 2.54 43.00 -13.24
CA LEU A 31 1.85 43.68 -12.14
C LEU A 31 1.47 45.14 -12.46
N ASN A 32 2.27 45.81 -13.30
CA ASN A 32 1.98 47.15 -13.78
C ASN A 32 1.05 47.18 -15.01
N GLY A 33 0.60 46.04 -15.50
CA GLY A 33 -0.29 45.95 -16.66
C GLY A 33 0.40 46.29 -18.02
N ILE A 34 1.72 46.39 -18.06
CA ILE A 34 2.49 46.74 -19.27
C ILE A 34 2.58 45.52 -20.20
N GLU A 35 2.94 44.35 -19.64
CA GLU A 35 3.06 43.09 -20.37
C GLU A 35 2.51 41.94 -19.51
N PRO A 36 1.25 41.54 -19.75
CA PRO A 36 0.61 40.50 -18.94
C PRO A 36 1.21 39.12 -19.25
N LEU A 37 1.62 38.38 -18.21
CA LEU A 37 2.05 37.00 -18.33
C LEU A 37 0.85 36.11 -18.71
N THR A 38 1.11 35.10 -19.52
CA THR A 38 0.10 34.09 -19.85
C THR A 38 -0.08 33.13 -18.66
N GLN A 39 -1.35 32.85 -18.33
CA GLN A 39 -1.64 31.86 -17.31
C GLN A 39 -1.12 30.50 -17.74
N THR A 40 -0.38 29.83 -16.85
CA THR A 40 0.10 28.48 -17.08
C THR A 40 -1.04 27.49 -16.86
N GLU A 41 -1.40 26.77 -17.90
CA GLU A 41 -2.38 25.69 -17.79
C GLU A 41 -1.73 24.39 -17.27
N CYS A 42 -2.47 23.66 -16.45
CA CYS A 42 -2.05 22.36 -16.00
C CYS A 42 -2.05 21.36 -17.17
N LYS A 43 -0.89 20.96 -17.63
CA LYS A 43 -0.73 19.90 -18.63
C LYS A 43 -0.59 18.53 -17.95
N LEU A 44 -1.43 18.23 -16.96
CA LEU A 44 -1.55 16.88 -16.44
C LEU A 44 -2.04 15.98 -17.58
N THR A 45 -1.11 15.52 -18.38
CA THR A 45 -1.39 14.34 -19.19
C THR A 45 -1.42 13.18 -18.25
N HIS A 46 -2.59 12.54 -18.08
CA HIS A 46 -2.74 11.22 -17.46
C HIS A 46 -1.98 10.11 -18.25
N ARG A 47 -0.91 10.51 -18.94
CA ARG A 47 -0.04 9.56 -19.62
C ARG A 47 0.94 9.04 -18.58
N PRO A 48 0.91 7.73 -18.28
CA PRO A 48 2.03 7.11 -17.57
C PRO A 48 3.30 7.50 -18.34
N SER A 49 4.30 8.03 -17.63
CA SER A 49 5.59 8.26 -18.25
C SER A 49 6.03 6.94 -18.89
N GLU A 50 6.61 6.96 -20.08
CA GLU A 50 7.09 5.75 -20.76
C GLU A 50 8.07 4.93 -19.88
N GLN A 51 8.63 5.56 -18.85
CA GLN A 51 9.54 4.95 -17.88
C GLN A 51 8.81 4.18 -16.75
N SER A 52 7.51 4.40 -16.52
CA SER A 52 6.74 3.69 -15.48
C SER A 52 5.74 2.70 -16.10
N LYS A 53 6.21 1.76 -16.90
CA LYS A 53 5.37 0.61 -17.30
C LYS A 53 5.14 -0.25 -16.06
N ILE A 54 4.02 -0.01 -15.38
CA ILE A 54 3.55 -0.90 -14.30
C ILE A 54 3.25 -2.26 -14.96
N PRO A 55 3.85 -3.36 -14.48
CA PRO A 55 3.63 -4.67 -15.05
C PRO A 55 2.16 -5.09 -14.92
N ASP A 56 1.60 -5.77 -15.92
CA ASP A 56 0.22 -6.23 -15.90
C ASP A 56 0.03 -7.46 -14.99
N LEU A 57 -1.11 -7.51 -14.29
CA LEU A 57 -1.49 -8.66 -13.47
C LEU A 57 -1.77 -9.91 -14.31
N ALA A 58 -2.10 -9.76 -15.60
CA ALA A 58 -2.27 -10.84 -16.55
C ALA A 58 -1.02 -11.74 -16.71
N ASP A 59 0.19 -11.17 -16.49
CA ASP A 59 1.44 -11.93 -16.53
C ASP A 59 1.55 -12.96 -15.38
N VAL A 60 0.77 -12.80 -14.31
CA VAL A 60 0.75 -13.73 -13.18
C VAL A 60 -0.11 -14.92 -13.51
N LYS A 61 0.52 -16.01 -13.89
CA LYS A 61 -0.17 -17.28 -14.15
C LYS A 61 -0.49 -17.99 -12.84
N GLY A 62 -1.70 -18.52 -12.72
CA GLY A 62 -2.17 -19.19 -11.52
C GLY A 62 -2.25 -18.27 -10.31
N GLN A 63 -1.77 -18.75 -9.15
CA GLN A 63 -1.73 -17.99 -7.90
C GLN A 63 -3.08 -17.31 -7.56
N HIS A 64 -4.21 -17.98 -7.80
CA HIS A 64 -5.56 -17.42 -7.68
C HIS A 64 -5.81 -16.78 -6.31
N THR A 65 -5.38 -17.45 -5.22
CA THR A 65 -5.53 -16.93 -3.86
C THR A 65 -4.74 -15.63 -3.66
N ALA A 66 -3.50 -15.55 -4.19
CA ALA A 66 -2.67 -14.37 -4.04
C ALA A 66 -3.19 -13.21 -4.89
N ARG A 67 -3.70 -13.47 -6.09
CA ARG A 67 -4.36 -12.46 -6.95
C ARG A 67 -5.62 -11.90 -6.30
N LEU A 68 -6.47 -12.77 -5.75
CA LEU A 68 -7.65 -12.34 -4.99
C LEU A 68 -7.26 -11.53 -3.75
N ALA A 69 -6.21 -11.92 -3.02
CA ALA A 69 -5.72 -11.16 -1.88
C ALA A 69 -5.20 -9.77 -2.29
N LEU A 70 -4.52 -9.63 -3.44
CA LEU A 70 -4.12 -8.34 -4.01
C LEU A 70 -5.34 -7.47 -4.34
N GLU A 71 -6.37 -8.04 -4.95
CA GLU A 71 -7.62 -7.34 -5.26
C GLU A 71 -8.31 -6.84 -3.99
N ILE A 72 -8.43 -7.69 -2.96
CA ILE A 72 -8.98 -7.31 -1.64
C ILE A 72 -8.13 -6.21 -1.01
N ALA A 73 -6.80 -6.37 -1.03
CA ALA A 73 -5.87 -5.37 -0.51
C ALA A 73 -6.03 -4.03 -1.23
N ALA A 74 -6.11 -4.04 -2.56
CA ALA A 74 -6.34 -2.84 -3.37
C ALA A 74 -7.69 -2.20 -3.09
N ALA A 75 -8.76 -2.98 -3.01
CA ALA A 75 -10.11 -2.48 -2.80
C ALA A 75 -10.30 -1.86 -1.42
N GLY A 76 -9.79 -2.51 -0.37
CA GLY A 76 -9.99 -2.08 1.02
C GLY A 76 -8.87 -1.25 1.62
N GLY A 77 -7.74 -1.08 0.93
CA GLY A 77 -6.54 -0.44 1.51
C GLY A 77 -5.80 -1.31 2.54
N HIS A 78 -5.99 -2.64 2.49
CA HIS A 78 -5.47 -3.56 3.51
C HIS A 78 -3.99 -3.83 3.38
N SER A 79 -3.29 -3.87 4.51
CA SER A 79 -1.91 -4.37 4.61
C SER A 79 -1.86 -5.88 4.39
N MET A 80 -0.82 -6.36 3.70
CA MET A 80 -0.71 -7.78 3.31
C MET A 80 0.69 -8.34 3.57
N LEU A 81 0.74 -9.59 4.07
CA LEU A 81 1.95 -10.40 4.18
C LEU A 81 1.82 -11.65 3.32
N MET A 82 2.78 -11.85 2.43
CA MET A 82 2.92 -13.03 1.60
C MET A 82 4.02 -13.94 2.14
N MET A 83 3.69 -15.20 2.42
CA MET A 83 4.66 -16.21 2.84
C MET A 83 4.75 -17.31 1.79
N GLY A 84 5.95 -17.70 1.42
CA GLY A 84 6.16 -18.79 0.45
C GLY A 84 7.63 -19.02 0.13
N PRO A 85 7.97 -20.15 -0.50
CA PRO A 85 9.33 -20.46 -0.91
C PRO A 85 9.95 -19.40 -1.83
N PRO A 86 11.27 -19.35 -1.96
CA PRO A 86 11.91 -18.47 -2.94
C PRO A 86 11.47 -18.84 -4.37
N GLY A 87 11.33 -17.83 -5.23
CA GLY A 87 10.93 -18.02 -6.63
C GLY A 87 9.43 -18.21 -6.87
N THR A 88 8.56 -18.07 -5.86
CA THR A 88 7.10 -18.19 -6.01
C THR A 88 6.39 -16.95 -6.57
N GLY A 89 7.14 -15.89 -6.88
CA GLY A 89 6.58 -14.69 -7.52
C GLY A 89 6.05 -13.63 -6.54
N LYS A 90 6.40 -13.67 -5.24
CA LYS A 90 5.93 -12.70 -4.24
C LYS A 90 6.25 -11.25 -4.62
N SER A 91 7.50 -10.97 -5.00
CA SER A 91 7.94 -9.63 -5.43
C SER A 91 7.28 -9.23 -6.76
N MET A 92 7.10 -10.19 -7.67
CA MET A 92 6.37 -10.01 -8.92
C MET A 92 4.89 -9.60 -8.68
N LEU A 93 4.20 -10.24 -7.75
CA LEU A 93 2.84 -9.90 -7.34
C LEU A 93 2.77 -8.49 -6.77
N SER A 94 3.69 -8.13 -5.86
CA SER A 94 3.71 -6.81 -5.22
C SER A 94 3.88 -5.66 -6.20
N GLN A 95 4.72 -5.84 -7.22
CA GLN A 95 4.97 -4.83 -8.27
C GLN A 95 3.75 -4.55 -9.15
N ARG A 96 2.75 -5.43 -9.14
CA ARG A 96 1.51 -5.28 -9.92
C ARG A 96 0.40 -4.59 -9.13
N LEU A 97 0.55 -4.46 -7.82
CA LEU A 97 -0.44 -3.79 -6.98
C LEU A 97 -0.73 -2.34 -7.41
N PRO A 98 0.28 -1.50 -7.75
CA PRO A 98 0.00 -0.14 -8.23
C PRO A 98 -0.90 -0.10 -9.48
N GLY A 99 -0.82 -1.10 -10.35
CA GLY A 99 -1.62 -1.19 -11.58
C GLY A 99 -3.11 -1.50 -11.35
N ILE A 100 -3.48 -1.95 -10.16
CA ILE A 100 -4.87 -2.23 -9.77
C ILE A 100 -5.37 -1.27 -8.69
N LEU A 101 -4.58 -0.27 -8.30
CA LEU A 101 -5.00 0.81 -7.41
C LEU A 101 -5.60 1.96 -8.24
N PRO A 102 -6.71 2.57 -7.80
CA PRO A 102 -7.23 3.78 -8.43
C PRO A 102 -6.16 4.89 -8.45
N PRO A 103 -6.17 5.75 -9.49
CA PRO A 103 -5.23 6.85 -9.58
C PRO A 103 -5.31 7.77 -8.35
N LEU A 104 -4.25 8.54 -8.12
CA LEU A 104 -4.26 9.56 -7.08
C LEU A 104 -5.37 10.60 -7.37
N THR A 105 -6.07 11.03 -6.34
CA THR A 105 -6.90 12.23 -6.41
C THR A 105 -6.00 13.47 -6.51
N GLU A 106 -6.57 14.62 -6.87
CA GLU A 106 -5.80 15.87 -6.95
C GLU A 106 -5.17 16.25 -5.61
N ASP A 107 -5.91 16.10 -4.52
CA ASP A 107 -5.41 16.40 -3.17
C ASP A 107 -4.27 15.44 -2.79
N GLU A 108 -4.45 14.13 -3.01
CA GLU A 108 -3.40 13.13 -2.79
C GLU A 108 -2.13 13.40 -3.64
N LEU A 109 -2.32 13.86 -4.88
CA LEU A 109 -1.23 14.18 -5.79
C LEU A 109 -0.39 15.35 -5.28
N VAL A 110 -1.06 16.39 -4.76
CA VAL A 110 -0.40 17.56 -4.16
C VAL A 110 0.43 17.16 -2.94
N GLU A 111 -0.12 16.32 -2.06
CA GLU A 111 0.61 15.83 -0.88
C GLU A 111 1.85 15.01 -1.27
N VAL A 112 1.71 14.12 -2.26
CA VAL A 112 2.85 13.32 -2.77
C VAL A 112 3.93 14.21 -3.37
N TRP A 113 3.55 15.25 -4.12
CA TRP A 113 4.53 16.15 -4.72
C TRP A 113 5.19 17.07 -3.70
N ALA A 114 4.44 17.55 -2.71
CA ALA A 114 5.02 18.32 -1.61
C ALA A 114 6.14 17.53 -0.92
N LEU A 115 5.94 16.23 -0.67
CA LEU A 115 6.97 15.36 -0.11
C LEU A 115 8.18 15.19 -1.05
N ARG A 116 7.91 14.95 -2.33
CA ARG A 116 8.97 14.77 -3.33
C ARG A 116 9.80 16.04 -3.53
N SER A 117 9.21 17.24 -3.43
CA SER A 117 9.91 18.52 -3.58
C SER A 117 10.98 18.77 -2.50
N LEU A 118 10.90 18.06 -1.37
CA LEU A 118 11.91 18.12 -0.31
C LEU A 118 13.18 17.30 -0.60
N LEU A 119 13.18 16.52 -1.68
CA LEU A 119 14.35 15.73 -2.08
C LEU A 119 15.30 16.55 -2.96
N PRO A 120 16.63 16.38 -2.84
CA PRO A 120 17.59 16.99 -3.76
C PRO A 120 17.44 16.39 -5.17
N ASN A 121 17.70 17.18 -6.19
CA ASN A 121 17.66 16.78 -7.61
C ASN A 121 16.26 16.40 -8.14
N HIS A 122 15.26 17.14 -7.73
CA HIS A 122 13.89 16.91 -8.09
C HIS A 122 13.53 17.47 -9.49
N GLN A 123 14.03 16.83 -10.53
CA GLN A 123 13.59 17.04 -11.93
C GLN A 123 12.64 15.92 -12.34
N GLN A 124 11.57 15.67 -11.59
CA GLN A 124 10.65 14.60 -11.95
C GLN A 124 9.44 15.15 -12.70
N GLN A 125 9.17 14.49 -13.83
CA GLN A 125 7.89 14.61 -14.53
C GLN A 125 6.73 14.39 -13.57
N LEU A 126 5.67 15.15 -13.79
CA LEU A 126 4.40 15.03 -13.08
C LEU A 126 3.83 13.63 -13.33
N ASP A 127 4.08 12.70 -12.40
CA ASP A 127 3.57 11.33 -12.48
C ASP A 127 2.36 11.21 -11.54
N SER A 128 1.22 10.83 -12.11
CA SER A 128 -0.03 10.59 -11.39
C SER A 128 -0.12 9.19 -10.79
N ASN A 129 0.88 8.34 -11.02
CA ASN A 129 0.90 6.99 -10.46
C ASN A 129 1.13 7.02 -8.94
N ARG A 130 0.47 6.10 -8.25
CA ARG A 130 0.72 5.90 -6.82
C ARG A 130 2.17 5.49 -6.57
N PRO A 131 2.84 6.09 -5.58
CA PRO A 131 4.21 5.72 -5.22
C PRO A 131 4.34 4.23 -4.91
N PHE A 132 5.39 3.60 -5.43
CA PHE A 132 5.81 2.25 -5.04
C PHE A 132 7.24 2.31 -4.52
N ARG A 133 7.40 2.08 -3.22
CA ARG A 133 8.71 2.12 -2.56
C ARG A 133 9.09 0.72 -2.12
N SER A 134 10.27 0.29 -2.50
CA SER A 134 10.80 -1.05 -2.18
C SER A 134 12.24 -0.92 -1.66
N PRO A 135 12.41 -0.46 -0.40
CA PRO A 135 13.74 -0.36 0.20
C PRO A 135 14.35 -1.75 0.37
N HIS A 136 15.67 -1.83 0.20
CA HIS A 136 16.40 -3.06 0.45
C HIS A 136 16.42 -3.38 1.96
N HIS A 137 16.45 -4.63 2.35
CA HIS A 137 16.42 -5.04 3.78
C HIS A 137 17.60 -4.50 4.60
N SER A 138 18.71 -4.10 3.96
CA SER A 138 19.84 -3.41 4.62
C SER A 138 19.62 -1.93 4.88
N ALA A 139 18.45 -1.36 4.54
CA ALA A 139 18.14 0.04 4.78
C ALA A 139 18.19 0.36 6.29
N SER A 140 18.85 1.46 6.65
CA SER A 140 18.92 1.91 8.03
C SER A 140 17.58 2.53 8.50
N SER A 141 17.36 2.61 9.81
CA SER A 141 16.20 3.31 10.37
C SER A 141 16.12 4.76 9.89
N ALA A 142 17.26 5.43 9.69
CA ALA A 142 17.32 6.79 9.17
C ALA A 142 16.88 6.85 7.69
N ALA A 143 17.21 5.86 6.87
CA ALA A 143 16.72 5.79 5.49
C ALA A 143 15.20 5.56 5.45
N MET A 144 14.67 4.77 6.36
CA MET A 144 13.23 4.47 6.43
C MET A 144 12.41 5.65 6.95
N VAL A 145 12.81 6.23 8.08
CA VAL A 145 12.07 7.32 8.76
C VAL A 145 12.38 8.67 8.13
N GLY A 146 13.62 8.84 7.70
CA GLY A 146 14.17 10.13 7.34
C GLY A 146 15.04 10.73 8.46
N GLY A 147 15.57 11.90 8.22
CA GLY A 147 16.45 12.59 9.16
C GLY A 147 17.49 13.47 8.48
N GLY A 148 18.61 13.70 9.19
CA GLY A 148 19.66 14.61 8.79
C GLY A 148 19.69 15.85 9.69
N SER A 149 20.65 16.77 9.45
CA SER A 149 20.70 18.09 10.11
C SER A 149 19.51 18.96 9.71
N ASP A 150 19.07 18.81 8.49
CA ASP A 150 17.81 19.31 7.94
C ASP A 150 16.91 18.10 7.70
N PRO A 151 15.85 17.91 8.53
CA PRO A 151 15.03 16.71 8.46
C PRO A 151 14.41 16.54 7.07
N ARG A 152 14.63 15.38 6.45
CA ARG A 152 14.06 15.02 5.14
C ARG A 152 13.20 13.77 5.27
N PRO A 153 12.15 13.62 4.45
CA PRO A 153 11.32 12.44 4.46
C PRO A 153 12.13 11.19 4.05
N GLY A 154 11.88 10.06 4.73
CA GLY A 154 12.42 8.75 4.39
C GLY A 154 11.48 7.92 3.52
N GLU A 155 11.85 6.67 3.25
CA GLU A 155 11.12 5.74 2.40
C GLU A 155 9.64 5.56 2.80
N ILE A 156 9.35 5.59 4.10
CA ILE A 156 8.00 5.46 4.64
C ILE A 156 7.12 6.64 4.21
N SER A 157 7.62 7.89 4.36
CA SER A 157 6.88 9.07 3.92
C SER A 157 6.82 9.18 2.40
N LEU A 158 7.87 8.74 1.69
CA LEU A 158 7.88 8.71 0.23
C LEU A 158 6.92 7.66 -0.38
N ALA A 159 6.44 6.71 0.44
CA ALA A 159 5.39 5.77 0.07
C ALA A 159 3.97 6.34 0.30
N HIS A 160 3.83 7.57 0.76
CA HIS A 160 2.55 8.20 1.07
C HIS A 160 1.56 8.12 -0.10
N HIS A 161 0.29 7.75 0.19
CA HIS A 161 -0.76 7.44 -0.79
C HIS A 161 -0.42 6.33 -1.80
N GLY A 162 0.63 5.56 -1.50
CA GLY A 162 1.12 4.48 -2.35
C GLY A 162 1.35 3.18 -1.59
N VAL A 163 2.36 2.44 -2.03
CA VAL A 163 2.71 1.12 -1.51
C VAL A 163 4.14 1.14 -0.97
N LEU A 164 4.30 0.67 0.26
CA LEU A 164 5.60 0.31 0.82
C LEU A 164 5.73 -1.21 0.76
N PHE A 165 6.63 -1.70 -0.09
CA PHE A 165 6.92 -3.12 -0.23
C PHE A 165 8.21 -3.50 0.51
N LEU A 166 8.11 -4.45 1.43
CA LEU A 166 9.23 -4.98 2.19
C LEU A 166 9.44 -6.45 1.83
N ASP A 167 10.42 -6.71 0.98
CA ASP A 167 10.81 -8.09 0.66
C ASP A 167 11.73 -8.64 1.75
N GLU A 168 11.70 -9.95 1.96
CA GLU A 168 12.49 -10.62 3.00
C GLU A 168 12.30 -9.99 4.39
N LEU A 169 11.06 -9.74 4.78
CA LEU A 169 10.69 -9.00 5.99
C LEU A 169 11.50 -9.36 7.26
N PRO A 170 11.78 -10.65 7.58
CA PRO A 170 12.57 -11.02 8.76
C PRO A 170 14.07 -10.68 8.66
N GLU A 171 14.56 -10.25 7.49
CA GLU A 171 15.96 -9.84 7.30
C GLU A 171 16.21 -8.37 7.61
N PHE A 172 15.16 -7.57 7.72
CA PHE A 172 15.27 -6.20 8.22
C PHE A 172 15.70 -6.17 9.70
N ASP A 173 16.48 -5.16 10.06
CA ASP A 173 16.80 -4.91 11.47
C ASP A 173 15.50 -4.71 12.26
N ARG A 174 15.44 -5.28 13.46
CA ARG A 174 14.27 -5.18 14.34
C ARG A 174 13.87 -3.73 14.63
N LYS A 175 14.84 -2.83 14.77
CA LYS A 175 14.58 -1.40 14.97
C LYS A 175 13.86 -0.77 13.78
N VAL A 176 14.22 -1.21 12.55
CA VAL A 176 13.56 -0.76 11.31
C VAL A 176 12.11 -1.24 11.27
N LEU A 177 11.83 -2.46 11.68
CA LEU A 177 10.46 -2.99 11.73
C LEU A 177 9.60 -2.30 12.80
N GLU A 178 10.18 -1.96 13.95
CA GLU A 178 9.45 -1.31 15.03
C GLU A 178 9.03 0.13 14.68
N VAL A 179 9.81 0.87 13.87
CA VAL A 179 9.43 2.24 13.46
C VAL A 179 8.24 2.30 12.50
N LEU A 180 7.87 1.17 11.87
CA LEU A 180 6.67 1.07 11.02
C LEU A 180 5.37 1.11 11.84
N ARG A 181 5.42 0.83 13.14
CA ARG A 181 4.22 0.69 13.97
C ARG A 181 3.45 2.00 14.10
N GLU A 182 4.15 3.10 14.28
CA GLU A 182 3.56 4.43 14.42
C GLU A 182 2.83 4.86 13.15
N PRO A 183 3.46 4.90 11.95
CA PRO A 183 2.78 5.32 10.74
C PRO A 183 1.65 4.38 10.29
N LEU A 184 1.73 3.08 10.57
CA LEU A 184 0.63 2.14 10.31
C LEU A 184 -0.58 2.38 11.22
N GLU A 185 -0.44 3.10 12.33
CA GLU A 185 -1.51 3.42 13.25
C GLU A 185 -2.04 4.83 13.03
N ASN A 186 -1.15 5.81 12.92
CA ASN A 186 -1.48 7.23 12.91
C ASN A 186 -1.44 7.85 11.50
N GLY A 187 -0.80 7.20 10.52
CA GLY A 187 -0.61 7.74 9.18
C GLY A 187 0.41 8.87 9.09
N GLU A 188 1.26 9.02 10.11
CA GLU A 188 2.27 10.08 10.22
C GLU A 188 3.56 9.54 10.82
N ILE A 189 4.66 10.23 10.56
CA ILE A 189 5.98 9.96 11.15
C ILE A 189 6.51 11.21 11.82
N HIS A 190 6.96 11.08 13.07
CA HIS A 190 7.56 12.15 13.84
C HIS A 190 9.09 12.02 13.85
N ILE A 191 9.78 13.01 13.29
CA ILE A 191 11.24 13.10 13.34
C ILE A 191 11.61 14.15 14.37
N SER A 192 12.19 13.72 15.50
CA SER A 192 12.70 14.61 16.53
C SER A 192 14.23 14.56 16.55
N ARG A 193 14.88 15.70 16.37
CA ARG A 193 16.32 15.92 16.48
C ARG A 193 16.60 17.08 17.43
N ALA A 194 17.81 17.17 17.94
CA ALA A 194 18.17 18.17 18.97
C ALA A 194 17.82 19.63 18.58
N ALA A 195 17.91 19.96 17.29
CA ALA A 195 17.68 21.32 16.80
C ALA A 195 16.34 21.52 16.06
N ARG A 196 15.69 20.46 15.58
CA ARG A 196 14.48 20.56 14.74
C ARG A 196 13.56 19.36 14.92
N GLN A 197 12.27 19.63 14.82
CA GLN A 197 11.23 18.60 14.73
C GLN A 197 10.49 18.75 13.39
N ALA A 198 10.14 17.62 12.80
CA ALA A 198 9.32 17.57 11.59
C ALA A 198 8.31 16.42 11.69
N VAL A 199 7.12 16.65 11.17
CA VAL A 199 6.09 15.62 11.02
C VAL A 199 5.85 15.45 9.52
N TYR A 200 5.91 14.22 9.05
CA TYR A 200 5.63 13.90 7.65
C TYR A 200 4.44 12.95 7.54
N PRO A 201 3.55 13.17 6.58
CA PRO A 201 2.48 12.23 6.32
C PRO A 201 3.06 10.90 5.82
N ALA A 202 2.42 9.81 6.23
CA ALA A 202 2.88 8.45 5.98
C ALA A 202 1.71 7.46 5.87
N LYS A 203 0.65 7.84 5.14
CA LYS A 203 -0.49 6.95 4.82
C LYS A 203 -0.11 6.09 3.63
N PHE A 204 0.32 4.87 3.87
CA PHE A 204 0.73 3.93 2.83
C PHE A 204 0.10 2.57 3.05
N GLN A 205 0.01 1.78 1.99
CA GLN A 205 -0.38 0.38 2.07
C GLN A 205 0.89 -0.47 2.25
N LEU A 206 1.00 -1.19 3.38
CA LEU A 206 2.11 -2.10 3.61
C LEU A 206 1.87 -3.42 2.87
N VAL A 207 2.80 -3.79 2.01
CA VAL A 207 2.90 -5.13 1.46
C VAL A 207 4.24 -5.72 1.87
N ALA A 208 4.23 -6.90 2.44
CA ALA A 208 5.44 -7.56 2.89
C ALA A 208 5.53 -8.97 2.31
N ALA A 209 6.74 -9.46 2.12
CA ALA A 209 7.01 -10.82 1.71
C ALA A 209 8.05 -11.48 2.61
N MET A 210 7.89 -12.75 2.87
CA MET A 210 8.87 -13.54 3.62
C MET A 210 8.91 -14.98 3.16
N ASN A 211 10.00 -15.65 3.47
CA ASN A 211 10.10 -17.10 3.33
C ASN A 211 9.51 -17.81 4.57
N PRO A 212 9.09 -19.09 4.48
CA PRO A 212 8.50 -19.81 5.61
C PRO A 212 9.52 -20.16 6.70
N CYS A 213 10.82 -20.15 6.37
CA CYS A 213 11.94 -20.45 7.25
C CYS A 213 13.25 -19.87 6.68
N PRO A 214 14.38 -19.88 7.42
CA PRO A 214 15.67 -19.34 6.93
C PRO A 214 16.16 -19.97 5.61
N CYS A 215 15.98 -21.27 5.40
CA CYS A 215 16.36 -21.89 4.12
C CYS A 215 15.31 -21.72 3.01
N GLY A 216 14.10 -21.27 3.35
CA GLY A 216 13.00 -21.01 2.42
C GLY A 216 12.16 -22.22 2.01
N TYR A 217 12.51 -23.45 2.43
CA TYR A 217 11.90 -24.68 1.89
C TYR A 217 10.98 -25.42 2.87
N LEU A 218 10.57 -24.81 3.98
CA LEU A 218 9.58 -25.43 4.88
C LEU A 218 8.22 -25.55 4.15
N GLY A 219 7.71 -26.78 4.07
CA GLY A 219 6.48 -27.08 3.32
C GLY A 219 6.64 -27.17 1.79
N HIS A 220 7.86 -27.10 1.26
CA HIS A 220 8.09 -27.21 -0.19
C HIS A 220 7.89 -28.65 -0.67
N PRO A 221 7.13 -28.91 -1.75
CA PRO A 221 6.75 -30.27 -2.17
C PRO A 221 7.95 -31.14 -2.63
N SER A 222 9.00 -30.54 -3.21
CA SER A 222 10.13 -31.27 -3.81
C SER A 222 11.48 -30.99 -3.18
N LYS A 223 11.62 -29.97 -2.32
CA LYS A 223 12.88 -29.62 -1.68
C LYS A 223 12.76 -29.73 -0.16
N PRO A 224 13.55 -30.60 0.51
CA PRO A 224 13.46 -30.78 1.96
C PRO A 224 13.97 -29.54 2.70
N CYS A 225 13.25 -29.13 3.73
CA CYS A 225 13.70 -28.13 4.67
C CYS A 225 14.82 -28.70 5.55
N ARG A 226 15.88 -27.91 5.79
CA ARG A 226 17.02 -28.29 6.65
C ARG A 226 17.05 -27.52 7.98
N CYS A 227 16.02 -26.71 8.25
CA CYS A 227 15.95 -25.89 9.45
C CYS A 227 15.43 -26.72 10.63
N THR A 228 16.00 -26.50 11.81
CA THR A 228 15.42 -27.02 13.05
C THR A 228 14.19 -26.22 13.45
N PRO A 229 13.24 -26.78 14.22
CA PRO A 229 12.07 -26.05 14.71
C PRO A 229 12.45 -24.75 15.43
N GLU A 230 13.52 -24.76 16.22
CA GLU A 230 14.02 -23.59 16.95
C GLU A 230 14.53 -22.49 15.99
N SER A 231 15.18 -22.88 14.90
CA SER A 231 15.67 -21.91 13.91
C SER A 231 14.49 -21.27 13.14
N VAL A 232 13.46 -22.05 12.84
CA VAL A 232 12.21 -21.53 12.24
C VAL A 232 11.51 -20.57 13.19
N ALA A 233 11.35 -20.96 14.46
CA ALA A 233 10.72 -20.09 15.47
C ALA A 233 11.51 -18.78 15.66
N ARG A 234 12.83 -18.86 15.76
CA ARG A 234 13.71 -17.67 15.87
C ARG A 234 13.58 -16.75 14.66
N TYR A 235 13.49 -17.30 13.45
CA TYR A 235 13.31 -16.54 12.22
C TYR A 235 11.97 -15.79 12.20
N ARG A 236 10.88 -16.47 12.52
CA ARG A 236 9.54 -15.87 12.58
C ARG A 236 9.41 -14.83 13.70
N ASN A 237 10.01 -15.07 14.85
CA ASN A 237 10.00 -14.18 16.01
C ASN A 237 10.84 -12.89 15.82
N LYS A 238 11.57 -12.73 14.70
CA LYS A 238 12.16 -11.43 14.33
C LYS A 238 11.07 -10.38 14.08
N ILE A 239 9.89 -10.81 13.63
CA ILE A 239 8.73 -9.95 13.42
C ILE A 239 7.94 -9.92 14.73
N SER A 240 7.76 -8.73 15.30
CA SER A 240 7.02 -8.61 16.55
C SER A 240 5.52 -8.88 16.36
N GLY A 241 4.89 -9.49 17.37
CA GLY A 241 3.44 -9.68 17.38
C GLY A 241 2.65 -8.39 17.12
N PRO A 242 3.01 -7.25 17.77
CA PRO A 242 2.36 -5.96 17.50
C PRO A 242 2.46 -5.48 16.04
N LEU A 243 3.51 -5.81 15.30
CA LEU A 243 3.59 -5.50 13.87
C LEU A 243 2.70 -6.44 13.04
N LEU A 244 2.73 -7.75 13.33
CA LEU A 244 1.84 -8.73 12.69
C LEU A 244 0.36 -8.41 12.94
N ASP A 245 0.04 -7.93 14.13
CA ASP A 245 -1.31 -7.47 14.45
C ASP A 245 -1.78 -6.28 13.58
N ARG A 246 -0.89 -5.57 12.92
CA ARG A 246 -1.22 -4.46 12.01
C ARG A 246 -1.36 -4.90 10.54
N ILE A 247 -1.08 -6.14 10.24
CA ILE A 247 -1.27 -6.73 8.91
C ILE A 247 -2.65 -7.37 8.84
N ASP A 248 -3.45 -6.98 7.85
CA ASP A 248 -4.83 -7.45 7.71
C ASP A 248 -4.93 -8.81 7.03
N LEU A 249 -4.14 -9.00 5.97
CA LEU A 249 -4.14 -10.21 5.13
C LEU A 249 -2.81 -10.95 5.27
N THR A 250 -2.87 -12.23 5.55
CA THR A 250 -1.70 -13.12 5.54
C THR A 250 -2.00 -14.32 4.65
N ILE A 251 -1.20 -14.50 3.60
CA ILE A 251 -1.42 -15.53 2.60
C ILE A 251 -0.19 -16.39 2.36
N GLU A 252 -0.41 -17.63 2.01
CA GLU A 252 0.61 -18.50 1.47
C GLU A 252 0.64 -18.41 -0.05
N VAL A 253 1.85 -18.27 -0.60
CA VAL A 253 2.11 -18.28 -2.05
C VAL A 253 2.88 -19.55 -2.36
N PRO A 254 2.19 -20.63 -2.79
CA PRO A 254 2.82 -21.91 -3.02
C PRO A 254 3.71 -21.88 -4.27
N SER A 255 4.69 -22.79 -4.31
CA SER A 255 5.43 -23.04 -5.55
C SER A 255 4.55 -23.78 -6.54
N LEU A 256 4.49 -23.29 -7.77
CA LEU A 256 3.85 -23.97 -8.89
C LEU A 256 4.86 -24.91 -9.55
N SER A 257 4.40 -26.08 -9.97
CA SER A 257 5.19 -26.99 -10.79
C SER A 257 5.35 -26.45 -12.22
N ALA A 258 6.35 -26.90 -12.95
CA ALA A 258 6.54 -26.53 -14.35
C ALA A 258 5.32 -26.91 -15.21
N ALA A 259 4.68 -28.02 -14.93
CA ALA A 259 3.48 -28.47 -15.61
C ALA A 259 2.30 -27.50 -15.38
N GLU A 260 2.07 -27.08 -14.13
CA GLU A 260 1.05 -26.08 -13.80
C GLU A 260 1.32 -24.74 -14.48
N LEU A 261 2.58 -24.27 -14.50
CA LEU A 261 2.94 -23.01 -15.18
C LEU A 261 2.72 -23.04 -16.69
N MET A 262 2.93 -24.20 -17.33
CA MET A 262 2.75 -24.39 -18.77
C MET A 262 1.27 -24.54 -19.16
N GLN A 263 0.43 -25.08 -18.29
CA GLN A 263 -0.99 -25.35 -18.56
C GLN A 263 -1.91 -24.17 -18.20
N GLN A 264 -1.43 -23.21 -17.44
CA GLN A 264 -2.26 -22.10 -16.98
C GLN A 264 -2.36 -21.01 -18.05
N GLU A 265 -3.58 -20.59 -18.29
CA GLU A 265 -3.91 -19.42 -19.10
C GLU A 265 -3.43 -18.13 -18.44
N ALA A 266 -3.29 -17.07 -19.24
CA ALA A 266 -3.04 -15.73 -18.73
C ALA A 266 -4.11 -15.33 -17.71
N GLY A 267 -3.70 -14.61 -16.69
CA GLY A 267 -4.63 -14.11 -15.69
C GLY A 267 -5.52 -12.98 -16.23
N GLU A 268 -6.46 -12.52 -15.41
CA GLU A 268 -7.20 -11.28 -15.70
C GLU A 268 -6.25 -10.09 -15.75
N SER A 269 -6.54 -9.14 -16.66
CA SER A 269 -5.74 -7.93 -16.81
C SER A 269 -5.85 -7.00 -15.59
N SER A 270 -4.82 -6.20 -15.36
CA SER A 270 -4.86 -5.14 -14.34
C SER A 270 -6.04 -4.20 -14.56
N ALA A 271 -6.40 -3.89 -15.80
CA ALA A 271 -7.52 -3.01 -16.12
C ALA A 271 -8.87 -3.56 -15.60
N THR A 272 -9.14 -4.85 -15.87
CA THR A 272 -10.38 -5.51 -15.41
C THR A 272 -10.48 -5.52 -13.87
N VAL A 273 -9.38 -5.82 -13.19
CA VAL A 273 -9.35 -5.82 -11.72
C VAL A 273 -9.50 -4.39 -11.17
N LEU A 274 -8.85 -3.39 -11.80
CA LEU A 274 -8.97 -1.98 -11.43
C LEU A 274 -10.42 -1.47 -11.48
N GLU A 275 -11.20 -1.89 -12.48
CA GLU A 275 -12.62 -1.53 -12.57
C GLU A 275 -13.41 -2.02 -11.34
N ARG A 276 -13.23 -3.29 -10.92
CA ARG A 276 -13.89 -3.84 -9.73
C ARG A 276 -13.41 -3.14 -8.44
N VAL A 277 -12.11 -2.92 -8.32
CA VAL A 277 -11.52 -2.19 -7.19
C VAL A 277 -12.08 -0.77 -7.10
N THR A 278 -12.18 -0.06 -8.22
CA THR A 278 -12.72 1.31 -8.27
C THR A 278 -14.19 1.34 -7.88
N ALA A 279 -14.99 0.38 -8.36
CA ALA A 279 -16.40 0.25 -7.99
C ALA A 279 -16.56 0.00 -6.47
N ALA A 280 -15.79 -0.92 -5.90
CA ALA A 280 -15.81 -1.21 -4.47
C ALA A 280 -15.39 0.01 -3.63
N ARG A 281 -14.34 0.74 -4.03
CA ARG A 281 -13.92 1.98 -3.36
C ARG A 281 -14.98 3.08 -3.44
N LYS A 282 -15.66 3.22 -4.58
CA LYS A 282 -16.77 4.18 -4.72
C LYS A 282 -17.88 3.90 -3.70
N ILE A 283 -18.24 2.63 -3.47
CA ILE A 283 -19.19 2.23 -2.43
C ILE A 283 -18.68 2.64 -1.04
N GLN A 284 -17.41 2.38 -0.72
CA GLN A 284 -16.79 2.69 0.57
C GLN A 284 -16.78 4.21 0.82
N TYR A 285 -16.29 4.99 -0.14
CA TYR A 285 -16.27 6.46 -0.03
C TYR A 285 -17.67 7.04 0.09
N GLY A 286 -18.66 6.55 -0.66
CA GLY A 286 -20.06 6.96 -0.54
C GLY A 286 -20.69 6.63 0.82
N ARG A 287 -20.29 5.50 1.45
CA ARG A 287 -20.79 5.07 2.75
C ARG A 287 -20.11 5.78 3.93
N GLN A 288 -18.80 6.02 3.86
CA GLN A 288 -18.00 6.41 5.03
C GLN A 288 -16.87 7.41 4.76
N GLY A 289 -16.64 7.85 3.52
CA GLY A 289 -15.63 8.83 3.15
C GLY A 289 -14.18 8.32 3.15
N LYS A 290 -13.95 7.02 3.36
CA LYS A 290 -12.61 6.39 3.43
C LYS A 290 -12.69 4.90 3.12
N VAL A 291 -11.53 4.27 2.91
CA VAL A 291 -11.44 2.82 2.67
C VAL A 291 -11.71 2.00 3.94
N ASN A 292 -12.08 0.73 3.78
CA ASN A 292 -12.47 -0.12 4.90
C ASN A 292 -11.35 -0.37 5.91
N ALA A 293 -10.09 -0.43 5.49
CA ALA A 293 -8.95 -0.61 6.41
C ALA A 293 -8.82 0.53 7.44
N GLU A 294 -9.31 1.72 7.12
CA GLU A 294 -9.27 2.91 7.98
C GLU A 294 -10.47 3.03 8.93
N LEU A 295 -11.45 2.11 8.87
CA LEU A 295 -12.57 2.13 9.81
C LEU A 295 -12.07 1.93 11.24
N SER A 296 -12.45 2.82 12.14
CA SER A 296 -12.24 2.64 13.58
C SER A 296 -13.15 1.53 14.12
N VAL A 297 -12.85 1.08 15.33
CA VAL A 297 -13.68 0.03 15.99
C VAL A 297 -15.13 0.48 16.14
N GLY A 298 -15.36 1.72 16.59
CA GLY A 298 -16.72 2.24 16.76
C GLY A 298 -17.50 2.44 15.45
N GLU A 299 -16.80 2.69 14.33
CA GLU A 299 -17.42 2.81 13.01
C GLU A 299 -17.80 1.44 12.41
N LEU A 300 -17.08 0.38 12.77
CA LEU A 300 -17.39 -0.97 12.28
C LEU A 300 -18.80 -1.42 12.68
N ASP A 301 -19.23 -1.13 13.89
CA ASP A 301 -20.57 -1.55 14.40
C ASP A 301 -21.72 -0.94 13.57
N GLY A 302 -21.55 0.31 13.12
CA GLY A 302 -22.58 1.01 12.31
C GLY A 302 -22.39 0.88 10.80
N LYS A 303 -21.14 0.81 10.30
CA LYS A 303 -20.80 0.90 8.87
C LYS A 303 -20.61 -0.46 8.20
N ALA A 304 -20.22 -1.49 8.95
CA ALA A 304 -19.95 -2.79 8.36
C ALA A 304 -21.20 -3.58 7.97
N ARG A 305 -22.38 -3.27 8.55
CA ARG A 305 -23.67 -3.94 8.25
C ARG A 305 -23.56 -5.45 8.22
N ILE A 306 -23.26 -6.06 9.40
CA ILE A 306 -23.00 -7.48 9.50
C ILE A 306 -24.27 -8.21 9.88
N GLN A 307 -24.60 -9.26 9.12
CA GLN A 307 -25.70 -10.15 9.45
C GLN A 307 -25.43 -10.86 10.78
N LYS A 308 -26.47 -11.11 11.55
CA LYS A 308 -26.39 -11.76 12.87
C LYS A 308 -25.70 -13.12 12.79
N GLU A 309 -26.03 -13.93 11.79
CA GLU A 309 -25.40 -15.23 11.56
C GLU A 309 -23.89 -15.14 11.26
N ALA A 310 -23.49 -14.09 10.56
CA ALA A 310 -22.08 -13.81 10.27
C ALA A 310 -21.32 -13.43 11.54
N GLN A 311 -21.95 -12.65 12.42
CA GLN A 311 -21.39 -12.25 13.71
C GLN A 311 -21.23 -13.44 14.66
N GLU A 312 -22.23 -14.30 14.75
CA GLU A 312 -22.19 -15.54 15.55
C GLU A 312 -21.11 -16.51 15.03
N ALA A 313 -21.02 -16.68 13.70
CA ALA A 313 -19.99 -17.50 13.10
C ALA A 313 -18.57 -16.97 13.38
N LEU A 314 -18.37 -15.65 13.35
CA LEU A 314 -17.10 -15.02 13.68
C LEU A 314 -16.75 -15.24 15.16
N GLY A 315 -17.69 -15.05 16.10
CA GLY A 315 -17.49 -15.31 17.52
C GLY A 315 -17.03 -16.75 17.79
N THR A 316 -17.73 -17.73 17.21
CA THR A 316 -17.36 -19.15 17.33
C THR A 316 -15.94 -19.45 16.79
N MET A 317 -15.57 -18.81 15.68
CA MET A 317 -14.24 -19.04 15.07
C MET A 317 -13.12 -18.34 15.85
N LEU A 318 -13.40 -17.20 16.48
CA LEU A 318 -12.44 -16.52 17.36
C LEU A 318 -12.04 -17.41 18.55
N GLU A 319 -13.03 -18.02 19.20
CA GLU A 319 -12.79 -18.95 20.31
C GLU A 319 -11.98 -20.17 19.86
N LYS A 320 -12.39 -20.80 18.75
CA LYS A 320 -11.70 -21.99 18.19
C LYS A 320 -10.26 -21.72 17.76
N LEU A 321 -9.98 -20.54 17.25
CA LEU A 321 -8.64 -20.17 16.73
C LEU A 321 -7.83 -19.34 17.73
N SER A 322 -8.36 -19.09 18.94
CA SER A 322 -7.71 -18.27 19.97
C SER A 322 -7.24 -16.90 19.44
N LEU A 323 -8.05 -16.26 18.60
CA LEU A 323 -7.72 -14.99 17.98
C LEU A 323 -7.98 -13.81 18.93
N SER A 324 -7.15 -12.78 18.83
CA SER A 324 -7.30 -11.55 19.63
C SER A 324 -8.50 -10.70 19.19
N ALA A 325 -8.98 -9.81 20.06
CA ALA A 325 -10.01 -8.82 19.72
C ALA A 325 -9.57 -7.91 18.53
N ARG A 326 -8.27 -7.62 18.41
CA ARG A 326 -7.73 -6.89 17.25
C ARG A 326 -7.92 -7.67 15.95
N SER A 327 -7.70 -8.99 16.01
CA SER A 327 -7.94 -9.88 14.86
C SER A 327 -9.40 -9.87 14.43
N PHE A 328 -10.36 -9.82 15.39
CA PHE A 328 -11.77 -9.67 15.11
C PHE A 328 -12.06 -8.46 14.21
N HIS A 329 -11.64 -7.27 14.62
CA HIS A 329 -11.92 -6.05 13.86
C HIS A 329 -11.28 -6.05 12.47
N ARG A 330 -10.09 -6.67 12.32
CA ARG A 330 -9.44 -6.80 11.02
C ARG A 330 -10.19 -7.75 10.09
N ILE A 331 -10.60 -8.92 10.59
CA ILE A 331 -11.43 -9.85 9.82
C ILE A 331 -12.72 -9.16 9.36
N MET A 332 -13.32 -8.34 10.21
CA MET A 332 -14.52 -7.58 9.89
C MET A 332 -14.30 -6.57 8.76
N ARG A 333 -13.20 -5.81 8.78
CA ARG A 333 -12.83 -4.88 7.71
C ARG A 333 -12.62 -5.60 6.38
N VAL A 334 -11.93 -6.75 6.40
CA VAL A 334 -11.70 -7.58 5.21
C VAL A 334 -13.01 -8.19 4.72
N ALA A 335 -13.87 -8.69 5.61
CA ALA A 335 -15.19 -9.24 5.26
C ALA A 335 -16.08 -8.15 4.62
N ARG A 336 -16.05 -6.91 5.14
CA ARG A 336 -16.75 -5.78 4.52
C ARG A 336 -16.21 -5.48 3.11
N THR A 337 -14.90 -5.55 2.91
CA THR A 337 -14.30 -5.34 1.58
C THR A 337 -14.72 -6.44 0.60
N LEU A 338 -14.80 -7.69 1.05
CA LEU A 338 -15.30 -8.79 0.24
C LEU A 338 -16.76 -8.59 -0.19
N ALA A 339 -17.60 -8.08 0.72
CA ALA A 339 -18.99 -7.77 0.39
C ALA A 339 -19.11 -6.58 -0.56
N ASP A 340 -18.26 -5.53 -0.40
CA ASP A 340 -18.23 -4.39 -1.33
C ASP A 340 -17.79 -4.83 -2.74
N LEU A 341 -16.82 -5.75 -2.86
CA LEU A 341 -16.39 -6.33 -4.14
C LEU A 341 -17.48 -7.21 -4.80
N ALA A 342 -18.33 -7.84 -3.98
CA ALA A 342 -19.49 -8.61 -4.46
C ALA A 342 -20.70 -7.70 -4.81
N GLY A 343 -20.69 -6.44 -4.39
CA GLY A 343 -21.84 -5.53 -4.50
C GLY A 343 -22.93 -5.77 -3.44
N ASP A 344 -22.60 -6.51 -2.39
CA ASP A 344 -23.56 -6.85 -1.34
C ASP A 344 -23.66 -5.74 -0.27
N GLU A 345 -24.87 -5.37 0.10
CA GLU A 345 -25.09 -4.36 1.13
C GLU A 345 -24.67 -4.83 2.53
N GLU A 346 -24.83 -6.10 2.83
CA GLU A 346 -24.57 -6.71 4.12
C GLU A 346 -23.42 -7.73 4.05
N VAL A 347 -22.70 -7.83 5.16
CA VAL A 347 -21.66 -8.86 5.32
C VAL A 347 -22.30 -10.16 5.72
N SER A 348 -22.27 -11.16 4.84
CA SER A 348 -22.78 -12.52 5.08
C SER A 348 -21.73 -13.40 5.77
N LYS A 349 -22.20 -14.55 6.28
CA LYS A 349 -21.32 -15.61 6.82
C LYS A 349 -20.24 -16.04 5.82
N THR A 350 -20.55 -16.10 4.53
CA THR A 350 -19.58 -16.47 3.48
C THR A 350 -18.43 -15.48 3.40
N HIS A 351 -18.71 -14.17 3.51
CA HIS A 351 -17.67 -13.13 3.51
C HIS A 351 -16.74 -13.25 4.72
N VAL A 352 -17.32 -13.51 5.90
CA VAL A 352 -16.54 -13.72 7.14
C VAL A 352 -15.65 -14.96 7.03
N MET A 353 -16.18 -16.08 6.53
CA MET A 353 -15.39 -17.32 6.39
C MET A 353 -14.23 -17.16 5.39
N LYS A 354 -14.47 -16.46 4.27
CA LYS A 354 -13.40 -16.10 3.33
C LYS A 354 -12.35 -15.19 3.98
N ALA A 355 -12.76 -14.16 4.71
CA ALA A 355 -11.86 -13.24 5.41
C ALA A 355 -10.98 -13.96 6.44
N ILE A 356 -11.52 -14.91 7.20
CA ILE A 356 -10.76 -15.75 8.12
C ILE A 356 -9.69 -16.57 7.38
N GLY A 357 -10.01 -17.06 6.17
CA GLY A 357 -9.07 -17.80 5.33
C GLY A 357 -7.79 -17.01 5.00
N PHE A 358 -7.89 -15.69 4.89
CA PHE A 358 -6.74 -14.79 4.64
C PHE A 358 -5.93 -14.44 5.90
N ARG A 359 -6.15 -15.12 7.03
CA ARG A 359 -5.42 -14.85 8.27
C ARG A 359 -4.75 -16.09 8.89
N ARG A 360 -4.74 -17.22 8.20
CA ARG A 360 -4.29 -18.52 8.73
C ARG A 360 -2.82 -18.86 8.47
N ALA A 361 -2.06 -18.05 7.75
CA ALA A 361 -0.72 -18.44 7.27
C ALA A 361 0.42 -18.31 8.32
N LEU A 362 0.17 -17.90 9.56
CA LEU A 362 1.21 -17.74 10.59
C LEU A 362 0.95 -18.58 11.82
#